data_f6c571d8e6f2ad131aeb4738e06f6b72
#
_entry.id   f6c571d8e6f2ad131aeb4738e06f6b72
#
_cell.length_a   1.000
_cell.length_b   1.000
_cell.length_c   1.000
_cell.angle_alpha   90.00
_cell.angle_beta   90.00
_cell.angle_gamma   90.00
#
_symmetry.space_group_name_H-M   'P 1'
#
loop_
_entity.id
_entity.type
_entity.pdbx_description
1 polymer ?
#
loop_
_entity_poly.entity_id
_entity_poly.type
_entity_poly.pdbx_seq_one_letter_code
_entity_poly.pdbx_strand_id
1 'polypeptide(L)'
;MRESTWNEKILRGKDVWGRFVYMIEIVLFLLVVIYKHLGLPIVQDDVVRSNMSNNIFEIVKYYWNFNGRLTTDSLAVVLVHHFHIWMLIDCLAYVMLLALLIKIFERNSTVFVGCTMILILVFPFEYWKSAGYVSTTTNYLYCTVGFLGVIYFVKCIMEEKKTGVSYGMVALCTVYNAFSNQFIIGEILFLACVIGYQLWSDKKRVQDVKGIIVLEIFSIMMFGVMWMSPGYQDR
;
A
#
# COMPACT_ATOMS: atom_id res chain seq x y z
N MET A 1 23.71 -32.62 -32.67
CA MET A 1 23.13 -31.31 -33.03
C MET A 1 21.58 -31.23 -33.03
N ARG A 2 20.84 -32.32 -32.88
CA ARG A 2 19.35 -32.33 -32.90
C ARG A 2 18.68 -32.29 -31.52
N GLU A 3 19.37 -32.63 -30.44
CA GLU A 3 18.77 -32.67 -29.08
C GLU A 3 18.60 -31.27 -28.43
N SER A 4 19.46 -30.29 -28.77
CA SER A 4 19.35 -28.94 -28.21
C SER A 4 18.07 -28.20 -28.64
N THR A 5 17.61 -28.44 -29.86
CA THR A 5 16.41 -27.79 -30.43
C THR A 5 15.09 -28.30 -29.85
N TRP A 6 15.04 -29.55 -29.37
CA TRP A 6 13.85 -30.12 -28.72
C TRP A 6 13.67 -29.59 -27.31
N ASN A 7 14.73 -29.52 -26.52
CA ASN A 7 14.72 -28.98 -25.17
C ASN A 7 14.36 -27.46 -25.14
N GLU A 8 14.88 -26.71 -26.11
CA GLU A 8 14.50 -25.27 -26.25
C GLU A 8 13.02 -25.08 -26.62
N LYS A 9 12.45 -25.95 -27.47
CA LYS A 9 11.00 -25.85 -27.81
C LYS A 9 10.11 -26.21 -26.63
N ILE A 10 10.50 -27.23 -25.83
CA ILE A 10 9.74 -27.61 -24.60
C ILE A 10 9.84 -26.53 -23.54
N LEU A 11 10.99 -25.90 -23.36
CA LEU A 11 11.18 -24.79 -22.44
C LEU A 11 10.38 -23.57 -22.89
N ARG A 12 10.39 -23.21 -24.17
CA ARG A 12 9.54 -22.12 -24.70
C ARG A 12 8.05 -22.42 -24.57
N GLY A 13 7.63 -23.66 -24.78
CA GLY A 13 6.23 -24.07 -24.58
C GLY A 13 5.79 -23.93 -23.13
N LYS A 14 6.60 -24.34 -22.16
CA LYS A 14 6.33 -24.15 -20.72
C LYS A 14 6.24 -22.67 -20.33
N ASP A 15 7.07 -21.81 -20.91
CA ASP A 15 7.02 -20.38 -20.70
C ASP A 15 5.73 -19.73 -21.23
N VAL A 16 5.25 -20.16 -22.38
CA VAL A 16 3.99 -19.66 -22.98
C VAL A 16 2.79 -20.06 -22.13
N TRP A 17 2.72 -21.32 -21.70
CA TRP A 17 1.65 -21.80 -20.82
C TRP A 17 1.68 -21.12 -19.45
N GLY A 18 2.87 -20.95 -18.86
CA GLY A 18 3.05 -20.25 -17.60
C GLY A 18 2.53 -18.79 -17.66
N ARG A 19 2.86 -18.08 -18.74
CA ARG A 19 2.36 -16.70 -18.96
C ARG A 19 0.85 -16.67 -19.16
N PHE A 20 0.30 -17.63 -19.89
CA PHE A 20 -1.14 -17.71 -20.13
C PHE A 20 -1.92 -17.95 -18.83
N VAL A 21 -1.49 -18.91 -18.00
CA VAL A 21 -2.08 -19.18 -16.68
C VAL A 21 -1.98 -17.95 -15.79
N TYR A 22 -0.81 -17.31 -15.75
CA TYR A 22 -0.60 -16.07 -14.98
C TYR A 22 -1.55 -14.94 -15.40
N MET A 23 -1.78 -14.76 -16.72
CA MET A 23 -2.74 -13.78 -17.20
C MET A 23 -4.17 -14.10 -16.78
N ILE A 24 -4.57 -15.39 -16.84
CA ILE A 24 -5.89 -15.83 -16.39
C ILE A 24 -6.06 -15.56 -14.89
N GLU A 25 -5.08 -15.86 -14.06
CA GLU A 25 -5.10 -15.59 -12.63
C GLU A 25 -5.32 -14.10 -12.34
N ILE A 26 -4.57 -13.21 -13.00
CA ILE A 26 -4.73 -11.76 -12.84
C ILE A 26 -6.15 -11.32 -13.26
N VAL A 27 -6.64 -11.80 -14.40
CA VAL A 27 -7.99 -11.43 -14.88
C VAL A 27 -9.05 -11.91 -13.90
N LEU A 28 -8.97 -13.14 -13.40
CA LEU A 28 -9.90 -13.67 -12.41
C LEU A 28 -9.84 -12.88 -11.09
N PHE A 29 -8.63 -12.54 -10.63
CA PHE A 29 -8.45 -11.70 -9.46
C PHE A 29 -9.16 -10.34 -9.63
N LEU A 30 -8.92 -9.67 -10.75
CA LEU A 30 -9.57 -8.38 -11.06
C LEU A 30 -11.09 -8.51 -11.11
N LEU A 31 -11.61 -9.53 -11.76
CA LEU A 31 -13.05 -9.77 -11.85
C LEU A 31 -13.68 -9.98 -10.46
N VAL A 32 -13.01 -10.73 -9.58
CA VAL A 32 -13.49 -10.94 -8.21
C VAL A 32 -13.42 -9.65 -7.40
N VAL A 33 -12.33 -8.87 -7.51
CA VAL A 33 -12.20 -7.57 -6.83
C VAL A 33 -13.31 -6.63 -7.28
N ILE A 34 -13.52 -6.48 -8.60
CA ILE A 34 -14.60 -5.64 -9.14
C ILE A 34 -15.96 -6.13 -8.66
N TYR A 35 -16.21 -7.44 -8.74
CA TYR A 35 -17.49 -8.02 -8.29
C TYR A 35 -17.78 -7.71 -6.82
N LYS A 36 -16.77 -7.78 -5.95
CA LYS A 36 -16.92 -7.44 -4.53
C LYS A 36 -17.28 -5.98 -4.28
N HIS A 37 -16.97 -5.07 -5.20
CA HIS A 37 -17.30 -3.65 -5.08
C HIS A 37 -18.69 -3.30 -5.64
N LEU A 38 -19.28 -4.19 -6.46
CA LEU A 38 -20.58 -3.93 -7.06
C LEU A 38 -21.70 -4.00 -5.99
N GLY A 39 -22.52 -2.95 -5.95
CA GLY A 39 -23.69 -2.92 -5.10
C GLY A 39 -23.40 -2.71 -3.61
N LEU A 40 -22.17 -2.29 -3.25
CA LEU A 40 -21.87 -1.97 -1.86
C LEU A 40 -22.67 -0.76 -1.39
N PRO A 41 -23.34 -0.83 -0.21
CA PRO A 41 -24.04 0.29 0.37
C PRO A 41 -23.04 1.21 1.13
N ILE A 42 -23.41 2.48 1.29
CA ILE A 42 -22.77 3.37 2.25
C ILE A 42 -23.26 3.00 3.65
N VAL A 43 -22.37 2.67 4.58
CA VAL A 43 -22.72 2.14 5.91
C VAL A 43 -21.84 2.75 7.00
N GLN A 44 -22.36 2.76 8.23
CA GLN A 44 -21.65 3.12 9.46
C GLN A 44 -20.93 4.49 9.37
N ASP A 45 -19.60 4.52 9.56
CA ASP A 45 -18.81 5.74 9.52
C ASP A 45 -18.89 6.44 8.16
N ASP A 46 -19.08 5.68 7.07
CA ASP A 46 -19.26 6.26 5.73
C ASP A 46 -20.57 7.07 5.64
N VAL A 47 -21.63 6.66 6.32
CA VAL A 47 -22.88 7.45 6.41
C VAL A 47 -22.63 8.76 7.16
N VAL A 48 -21.88 8.72 8.26
CA VAL A 48 -21.53 9.93 9.00
C VAL A 48 -20.72 10.89 8.11
N ARG A 49 -19.72 10.35 7.41
CA ARG A 49 -18.87 11.12 6.50
C ARG A 49 -19.62 11.68 5.29
N SER A 50 -20.61 10.96 4.76
CA SER A 50 -21.43 11.44 3.65
C SER A 50 -22.30 12.65 4.00
N ASN A 51 -22.57 12.87 5.30
CA ASN A 51 -23.30 14.02 5.80
C ASN A 51 -22.38 15.21 6.16
N MET A 52 -21.06 15.06 6.06
CA MET A 52 -20.12 16.15 6.30
C MET A 52 -20.04 17.11 5.10
N SER A 53 -19.52 18.30 5.34
CA SER A 53 -19.23 19.26 4.25
C SER A 53 -18.27 18.65 3.23
N ASN A 54 -18.50 18.95 1.94
CA ASN A 54 -17.58 18.57 0.86
C ASN A 54 -16.46 19.62 0.63
N ASN A 55 -16.34 20.62 1.51
CA ASN A 55 -15.28 21.62 1.44
C ASN A 55 -14.00 21.05 2.07
N ILE A 56 -12.95 20.88 1.25
CA ILE A 56 -11.69 20.29 1.70
C ILE A 56 -11.05 21.04 2.87
N PHE A 57 -11.15 22.37 2.94
CA PHE A 57 -10.58 23.15 4.03
C PHE A 57 -11.30 22.91 5.35
N GLU A 58 -12.62 22.75 5.32
CA GLU A 58 -13.43 22.44 6.50
C GLU A 58 -13.14 21.03 7.00
N ILE A 59 -13.03 20.06 6.07
CA ILE A 59 -12.70 18.66 6.37
C ILE A 59 -11.33 18.59 7.04
N VAL A 60 -10.31 19.20 6.43
CA VAL A 60 -8.94 19.22 6.95
C VAL A 60 -8.89 19.87 8.33
N LYS A 61 -9.53 21.03 8.51
CA LYS A 61 -9.62 21.72 9.80
C LYS A 61 -10.33 20.88 10.85
N TYR A 62 -11.40 20.18 10.47
CA TYR A 62 -12.14 19.30 11.38
C TYR A 62 -11.25 18.17 11.89
N TYR A 63 -10.61 17.37 11.00
CA TYR A 63 -9.81 16.23 11.41
C TYR A 63 -8.49 16.62 12.09
N TRP A 64 -7.92 17.79 11.78
CA TRP A 64 -6.79 18.33 12.51
C TRP A 64 -7.11 18.54 14.00
N ASN A 65 -8.33 19.01 14.28
CA ASN A 65 -8.76 19.29 15.66
C ASN A 65 -9.47 18.10 16.34
N PHE A 66 -9.99 17.14 15.56
CA PHE A 66 -10.81 16.07 16.12
C PHE A 66 -10.00 14.83 16.50
N ASN A 67 -9.16 14.34 15.62
CA ASN A 67 -8.46 13.06 15.85
C ASN A 67 -7.03 12.99 15.32
N GLY A 68 -6.54 14.03 14.67
CA GLY A 68 -5.22 14.08 14.06
C GLY A 68 -5.03 13.18 12.83
N ARG A 69 -6.03 12.40 12.40
CA ARG A 69 -5.97 11.54 11.20
C ARG A 69 -6.26 12.32 9.92
N LEU A 70 -5.44 13.34 9.69
CA LEU A 70 -5.67 14.33 8.67
C LEU A 70 -5.81 13.75 7.26
N THR A 71 -4.87 12.92 6.83
CA THR A 71 -4.86 12.40 5.45
C THR A 71 -5.90 11.32 5.22
N THR A 72 -5.94 10.31 6.08
CA THR A 72 -6.78 9.13 5.90
C THR A 72 -8.26 9.45 6.04
N ASP A 73 -8.65 10.18 7.10
CA ASP A 73 -10.05 10.50 7.34
C ASP A 73 -10.56 11.61 6.41
N SER A 74 -9.71 12.60 6.05
CA SER A 74 -10.10 13.60 5.05
C SER A 74 -10.29 12.97 3.67
N LEU A 75 -9.41 12.06 3.27
CA LEU A 75 -9.59 11.31 2.02
C LEU A 75 -10.86 10.47 2.05
N ALA A 76 -11.19 9.84 3.19
CA ALA A 76 -12.41 9.06 3.34
C ALA A 76 -13.67 9.92 3.08
N VAL A 77 -13.74 11.15 3.62
CA VAL A 77 -14.88 12.06 3.35
C VAL A 77 -14.98 12.38 1.87
N VAL A 78 -13.87 12.75 1.22
CA VAL A 78 -13.87 13.05 -0.22
C VAL A 78 -14.33 11.85 -1.05
N LEU A 79 -13.83 10.65 -0.73
CA LEU A 79 -14.16 9.44 -1.47
C LEU A 79 -15.58 8.94 -1.23
N VAL A 80 -16.15 9.15 -0.04
CA VAL A 80 -17.57 8.83 0.20
C VAL A 80 -18.49 9.69 -0.65
N HIS A 81 -18.19 10.98 -0.81
CA HIS A 81 -18.95 11.86 -1.71
C HIS A 81 -18.77 11.48 -3.19
N HIS A 82 -17.68 10.79 -3.52
CA HIS A 82 -17.36 10.30 -4.86
C HIS A 82 -17.23 8.78 -4.89
N PHE A 83 -18.24 8.07 -4.43
CA PHE A 83 -18.21 6.63 -4.15
C PHE A 83 -17.76 5.78 -5.35
N HIS A 84 -18.15 6.16 -6.59
CA HIS A 84 -17.67 5.45 -7.78
C HIS A 84 -16.18 5.63 -8.03
N ILE A 85 -15.63 6.80 -7.68
CA ILE A 85 -14.18 7.06 -7.77
C ILE A 85 -13.45 6.23 -6.72
N TRP A 86 -14.02 6.13 -5.50
CA TRP A 86 -13.49 5.24 -4.49
C TRP A 86 -13.40 3.80 -4.98
N MET A 87 -14.46 3.24 -5.58
CA MET A 87 -14.45 1.87 -6.11
C MET A 87 -13.30 1.62 -7.08
N LEU A 88 -13.02 2.59 -7.97
CA LEU A 88 -11.91 2.50 -8.91
C LEU A 88 -10.55 2.53 -8.20
N ILE A 89 -10.36 3.50 -7.28
CA ILE A 89 -9.11 3.66 -6.51
C ILE A 89 -8.86 2.42 -5.67
N ASP A 90 -9.91 1.86 -5.06
CA ASP A 90 -9.81 0.68 -4.22
C ASP A 90 -9.41 -0.56 -5.03
N CYS A 91 -10.01 -0.77 -6.19
CA CYS A 91 -9.58 -1.82 -7.12
C CYS A 91 -8.10 -1.67 -7.51
N LEU A 92 -7.64 -0.44 -7.77
CA LEU A 92 -6.23 -0.17 -8.06
C LEU A 92 -5.34 -0.46 -6.85
N ALA A 93 -5.78 -0.14 -5.64
CA ALA A 93 -5.04 -0.44 -4.42
C ALA A 93 -4.84 -1.96 -4.22
N TYR A 94 -5.84 -2.79 -4.51
CA TYR A 94 -5.70 -4.26 -4.50
C TYR A 94 -4.66 -4.75 -5.52
N VAL A 95 -4.66 -4.17 -6.73
CA VAL A 95 -3.66 -4.51 -7.75
C VAL A 95 -2.27 -4.09 -7.32
N MET A 96 -2.14 -2.90 -6.73
CA MET A 96 -0.86 -2.42 -6.20
C MET A 96 -0.36 -3.28 -5.04
N LEU A 97 -1.26 -3.69 -4.13
CA LEU A 97 -0.94 -4.61 -3.04
C LEU A 97 -0.34 -5.91 -3.58
N LEU A 98 -1.01 -6.54 -4.55
CA LEU A 98 -0.53 -7.76 -5.17
C LEU A 98 0.83 -7.56 -5.86
N ALA A 99 0.95 -6.50 -6.66
CA ALA A 99 2.18 -6.19 -7.38
C ALA A 99 3.37 -5.93 -6.46
N LEU A 100 3.15 -5.21 -5.35
CA LEU A 100 4.20 -4.93 -4.36
C LEU A 100 4.64 -6.22 -3.65
N LEU A 101 3.71 -7.09 -3.25
CA LEU A 101 4.05 -8.37 -2.63
C LEU A 101 4.88 -9.25 -3.56
N ILE A 102 4.48 -9.35 -4.84
CA ILE A 102 5.26 -10.11 -5.84
C ILE A 102 6.68 -9.54 -5.99
N LYS A 103 6.82 -8.21 -6.05
CA LYS A 103 8.12 -7.53 -6.21
C LYS A 103 8.99 -7.61 -4.95
N ILE A 104 8.40 -7.51 -3.76
CA ILE A 104 9.14 -7.61 -2.49
C ILE A 104 9.72 -9.01 -2.33
N PHE A 105 8.93 -10.05 -2.61
CA PHE A 105 9.37 -11.43 -2.47
C PHE A 105 10.13 -11.98 -3.68
N GLU A 106 10.16 -11.25 -4.80
CA GLU A 106 10.80 -11.64 -6.07
C GLU A 106 10.36 -13.02 -6.58
N ARG A 107 9.15 -13.44 -6.28
CA ARG A 107 8.61 -14.71 -6.66
C ARG A 107 7.48 -14.55 -7.68
N ASN A 108 7.78 -14.93 -8.93
CA ASN A 108 6.84 -14.87 -10.05
C ASN A 108 6.27 -16.26 -10.39
N SER A 109 6.38 -17.24 -9.49
CA SER A 109 5.77 -18.55 -9.76
C SER A 109 4.24 -18.43 -9.66
N THR A 110 3.53 -19.05 -10.59
CA THR A 110 2.06 -19.11 -10.65
C THR A 110 1.47 -19.52 -9.30
N VAL A 111 2.07 -20.51 -8.64
CA VAL A 111 1.64 -20.97 -7.31
C VAL A 111 1.74 -19.86 -6.26
N PHE A 112 2.87 -19.15 -6.22
CA PHE A 112 3.04 -18.04 -5.24
C PHE A 112 2.04 -16.91 -5.49
N VAL A 113 1.87 -16.53 -6.76
CA VAL A 113 0.93 -15.47 -7.17
C VAL A 113 -0.51 -15.90 -6.86
N GLY A 114 -0.91 -17.10 -7.23
CA GLY A 114 -2.25 -17.63 -6.93
C GLY A 114 -2.53 -17.70 -5.42
N CYS A 115 -1.59 -18.20 -4.60
CA CYS A 115 -1.73 -18.20 -3.15
C CYS A 115 -1.85 -16.78 -2.59
N THR A 116 -1.06 -15.83 -3.08
CA THR A 116 -1.12 -14.42 -2.65
C THR A 116 -2.47 -13.80 -3.01
N MET A 117 -2.98 -14.04 -4.21
CA MET A 117 -4.32 -13.61 -4.63
C MET A 117 -5.40 -14.18 -3.73
N ILE A 118 -5.35 -15.48 -3.44
CA ILE A 118 -6.32 -16.14 -2.55
C ILE A 118 -6.27 -15.50 -1.16
N LEU A 119 -5.09 -15.29 -0.58
CA LEU A 119 -4.94 -14.66 0.72
C LEU A 119 -5.55 -13.24 0.75
N ILE A 120 -5.34 -12.45 -0.29
CA ILE A 120 -5.93 -11.12 -0.42
C ILE A 120 -7.46 -11.20 -0.52
N LEU A 121 -7.99 -12.15 -1.31
CA LEU A 121 -9.42 -12.28 -1.56
C LEU A 121 -10.20 -12.96 -0.42
N VAL A 122 -9.54 -13.81 0.37
CA VAL A 122 -10.14 -14.49 1.54
C VAL A 122 -10.32 -13.53 2.70
N PHE A 123 -9.59 -12.42 2.75
CA PHE A 123 -9.84 -11.43 3.78
C PHE A 123 -11.30 -10.95 3.69
N PRO A 124 -12.11 -11.18 4.75
CA PRO A 124 -13.56 -11.02 4.62
C PRO A 124 -13.90 -9.53 4.50
N PHE A 125 -14.33 -9.15 3.33
CA PHE A 125 -14.80 -7.80 3.02
C PHE A 125 -15.96 -7.38 3.93
N GLU A 126 -16.72 -8.35 4.45
CA GLU A 126 -17.83 -8.12 5.36
C GLU A 126 -17.41 -7.51 6.71
N TYR A 127 -16.20 -7.79 7.19
CA TYR A 127 -15.69 -7.12 8.40
C TYR A 127 -15.52 -5.62 8.21
N TRP A 128 -15.33 -5.16 7.00
CA TRP A 128 -15.19 -3.73 6.71
C TRP A 128 -16.54 -3.01 6.81
N LYS A 129 -17.63 -3.72 6.69
CA LYS A 129 -18.98 -3.19 6.89
C LYS A 129 -19.19 -2.60 8.29
N SER A 130 -18.48 -3.11 9.30
CA SER A 130 -18.63 -2.67 10.69
C SER A 130 -18.16 -1.24 10.95
N ALA A 131 -17.21 -0.74 10.16
CA ALA A 131 -16.68 0.63 10.27
C ALA A 131 -16.90 1.47 9.00
N GLY A 132 -17.51 0.90 7.96
CA GLY A 132 -17.64 1.50 6.64
C GLY A 132 -16.54 1.07 5.69
N TYR A 133 -16.89 0.86 4.42
CA TYR A 133 -15.97 0.35 3.41
C TYR A 133 -14.90 1.38 3.06
N VAL A 134 -15.31 2.61 2.77
CA VAL A 134 -14.39 3.70 2.42
C VAL A 134 -13.48 4.04 3.60
N SER A 135 -14.07 4.12 4.79
CA SER A 135 -13.35 4.41 6.03
C SER A 135 -12.28 3.37 6.34
N THR A 136 -12.60 2.09 6.13
CA THR A 136 -11.65 1.00 6.39
C THR A 136 -10.55 0.96 5.34
N THR A 137 -10.87 1.11 4.06
CA THR A 137 -9.86 1.03 3.00
C THR A 137 -8.88 2.20 3.08
N THR A 138 -9.36 3.41 3.34
CA THR A 138 -8.47 4.57 3.50
C THR A 138 -7.56 4.46 4.73
N ASN A 139 -8.07 3.95 5.84
CA ASN A 139 -7.30 3.88 7.08
C ASN A 139 -6.36 2.66 7.15
N TYR A 140 -6.62 1.58 6.41
CA TYR A 140 -5.83 0.35 6.50
C TYR A 140 -5.26 -0.11 5.17
N LEU A 141 -6.08 -0.31 4.12
CA LEU A 141 -5.59 -0.84 2.85
C LEU A 141 -4.59 0.12 2.19
N TYR A 142 -4.94 1.40 2.09
CA TYR A 142 -4.07 2.37 1.42
C TYR A 142 -2.79 2.64 2.22
N CYS A 143 -2.88 2.66 3.56
CA CYS A 143 -1.70 2.73 4.42
C CYS A 143 -0.82 1.49 4.26
N THR A 144 -1.41 0.28 4.15
CA THR A 144 -0.66 -0.95 3.88
C THR A 144 0.08 -0.87 2.54
N VAL A 145 -0.60 -0.42 1.48
CA VAL A 145 0.01 -0.24 0.16
C VAL A 145 1.14 0.79 0.23
N GLY A 146 0.92 1.91 0.91
CA GLY A 146 1.96 2.93 1.14
C GLY A 146 3.18 2.38 1.86
N PHE A 147 2.98 1.66 2.95
CA PHE A 147 4.04 1.05 3.74
C PHE A 147 4.83 -0.02 2.94
N LEU A 148 4.14 -0.89 2.20
CA LEU A 148 4.79 -1.83 1.30
C LEU A 148 5.56 -1.13 0.18
N GLY A 149 5.08 0.02 -0.29
CA GLY A 149 5.79 0.88 -1.23
C GLY A 149 7.13 1.37 -0.67
N VAL A 150 7.16 1.80 0.61
CA VAL A 150 8.39 2.16 1.33
C VAL A 150 9.33 0.96 1.45
N ILE A 151 8.82 -0.21 1.85
CA ILE A 151 9.61 -1.45 1.95
C ILE A 151 10.24 -1.82 0.60
N TYR A 152 9.45 -1.78 -0.46
CA TYR A 152 9.94 -2.10 -1.82
C TYR A 152 11.02 -1.11 -2.27
N PHE A 153 10.83 0.18 -2.00
CA PHE A 153 11.81 1.21 -2.34
C PHE A 153 13.14 1.00 -1.60
N VAL A 154 13.09 0.76 -0.29
CA VAL A 154 14.28 0.48 0.53
C VAL A 154 14.99 -0.77 0.01
N LYS A 155 14.24 -1.84 -0.30
CA LYS A 155 14.81 -3.05 -0.91
C LYS A 155 15.54 -2.74 -2.21
N CYS A 156 14.96 -1.94 -3.10
CA CYS A 156 15.62 -1.56 -4.36
C CYS A 156 16.91 -0.78 -4.13
N ILE A 157 16.94 0.13 -3.13
CA ILE A 157 18.18 0.83 -2.76
C ILE A 157 19.23 -0.17 -2.29
N MET A 158 18.86 -1.09 -1.37
CA MET A 158 19.80 -2.08 -0.81
C MET A 158 20.37 -3.04 -1.88
N GLU A 159 19.60 -3.36 -2.91
CA GLU A 159 19.98 -4.25 -4.01
C GLU A 159 20.59 -3.49 -5.21
N GLU A 160 20.78 -2.17 -5.11
CA GLU A 160 21.26 -1.30 -6.20
C GLU A 160 20.44 -1.41 -7.50
N LYS A 161 19.18 -1.80 -7.36
CA LYS A 161 18.26 -1.93 -8.49
C LYS A 161 17.68 -0.58 -8.86
N LYS A 162 17.55 -0.34 -10.16
CA LYS A 162 16.72 0.78 -10.63
C LYS A 162 15.28 0.54 -10.21
N THR A 163 14.72 1.47 -9.45
CA THR A 163 13.29 1.44 -9.08
C THR A 163 12.51 2.41 -9.95
N GLY A 164 11.29 2.01 -10.37
CA GLY A 164 10.33 2.93 -10.96
C GLY A 164 9.67 3.86 -9.93
N VAL A 165 9.94 3.65 -8.63
CA VAL A 165 9.42 4.46 -7.53
C VAL A 165 10.41 5.57 -7.24
N SER A 166 9.97 6.81 -7.35
CA SER A 166 10.79 7.98 -7.04
C SER A 166 10.77 8.31 -5.54
N TYR A 167 11.79 9.04 -5.05
CA TYR A 167 11.79 9.57 -3.68
C TYR A 167 10.52 10.39 -3.37
N GLY A 168 10.00 11.14 -4.37
CA GLY A 168 8.75 11.90 -4.20
C GLY A 168 7.54 11.01 -3.95
N MET A 169 7.42 9.87 -4.65
CA MET A 169 6.34 8.91 -4.40
C MET A 169 6.44 8.29 -3.00
N VAL A 170 7.66 7.95 -2.56
CA VAL A 170 7.87 7.40 -1.21
C VAL A 170 7.55 8.44 -0.15
N ALA A 171 7.98 9.69 -0.34
CA ALA A 171 7.61 10.78 0.56
C ALA A 171 6.09 10.99 0.66
N LEU A 172 5.36 10.87 -0.46
CA LEU A 172 3.89 10.92 -0.44
C LEU A 172 3.29 9.73 0.33
N CYS A 173 3.83 8.52 0.18
CA CYS A 173 3.42 7.36 0.97
C CYS A 173 3.67 7.60 2.47
N THR A 174 4.84 8.10 2.85
CA THR A 174 5.16 8.45 4.23
C THR A 174 4.24 9.54 4.79
N VAL A 175 3.96 10.61 4.02
CA VAL A 175 2.99 11.65 4.42
C VAL A 175 1.60 11.04 4.65
N TYR A 176 1.17 10.14 3.77
CA TYR A 176 -0.12 9.47 3.94
C TYR A 176 -0.15 8.60 5.20
N ASN A 177 0.89 7.79 5.41
CA ASN A 177 1.03 6.88 6.56
C ASN A 177 1.23 7.64 7.88
N ALA A 178 1.80 8.86 7.83
CA ALA A 178 2.12 9.65 9.00
C ALA A 178 0.91 9.91 9.91
N PHE A 179 -0.28 10.04 9.33
CA PHE A 179 -1.51 10.29 10.06
C PHE A 179 -2.26 9.01 10.45
N SER A 180 -1.58 7.85 10.37
CA SER A 180 -2.03 6.56 10.89
C SER A 180 -0.97 5.99 11.82
N ASN A 181 -1.21 6.08 13.15
CA ASN A 181 -0.22 5.77 14.19
C ASN A 181 0.47 4.42 13.99
N GLN A 182 -0.29 3.39 13.62
CA GLN A 182 0.24 2.04 13.46
C GLN A 182 1.24 1.96 12.32
N PHE A 183 0.96 2.63 11.20
CA PHE A 183 1.77 2.56 10.00
C PHE A 183 3.02 3.44 10.11
N ILE A 184 2.90 4.66 10.65
CA ILE A 184 4.08 5.53 10.80
C ILE A 184 5.08 4.98 11.84
N ILE A 185 4.60 4.44 12.95
CA ILE A 185 5.46 3.78 13.94
C ILE A 185 6.12 2.54 13.32
N GLY A 186 5.35 1.73 12.58
CA GLY A 186 5.87 0.58 11.86
C GLY A 186 6.93 0.97 10.83
N GLU A 187 6.74 2.08 10.11
CA GLU A 187 7.68 2.62 9.13
C GLU A 187 8.99 3.08 9.80
N ILE A 188 8.91 3.86 10.87
CA ILE A 188 10.05 4.30 11.66
C ILE A 188 10.83 3.09 12.20
N LEU A 189 10.17 2.13 12.81
CA LEU A 189 10.83 0.93 13.34
C LEU A 189 11.49 0.11 12.22
N PHE A 190 10.85 -0.04 11.07
CA PHE A 190 11.39 -0.74 9.93
C PHE A 190 12.66 -0.06 9.40
N LEU A 191 12.61 1.26 9.18
CA LEU A 191 13.75 2.03 8.68
C LEU A 191 14.91 2.02 9.69
N ALA A 192 14.64 2.17 10.98
CA ALA A 192 15.63 2.07 12.04
C ALA A 192 16.32 0.69 12.07
N CYS A 193 15.54 -0.40 11.92
CA CYS A 193 16.10 -1.75 11.83
C CYS A 193 17.00 -1.92 10.59
N VAL A 194 16.60 -1.39 9.45
CA VAL A 194 17.40 -1.45 8.22
C VAL A 194 18.69 -0.67 8.38
N ILE A 195 18.65 0.55 8.93
CA ILE A 195 19.84 1.37 9.20
C ILE A 195 20.75 0.64 10.17
N GLY A 196 20.21 0.12 11.28
CA GLY A 196 20.99 -0.64 12.27
C GLY A 196 21.68 -1.88 11.66
N TYR A 197 20.96 -2.63 10.82
CA TYR A 197 21.51 -3.77 10.10
C TYR A 197 22.65 -3.36 9.15
N GLN A 198 22.49 -2.27 8.41
CA GLN A 198 23.51 -1.77 7.49
C GLN A 198 24.76 -1.26 8.20
N LEU A 199 24.60 -0.64 9.37
CA LEU A 199 25.71 -0.17 10.18
C LEU A 199 26.47 -1.34 10.85
N TRP A 200 25.80 -2.41 11.21
CA TRP A 200 26.41 -3.61 11.81
C TRP A 200 27.08 -4.49 10.74
N SER A 201 26.44 -4.63 9.61
CA SER A 201 26.97 -5.39 8.49
C SER A 201 28.11 -4.57 7.86
N ASP A 202 29.38 -5.00 7.99
CA ASP A 202 30.57 -4.33 7.42
C ASP A 202 30.51 -4.08 5.89
N LYS A 203 29.39 -4.33 5.25
CA LYS A 203 29.08 -4.01 3.85
C LYS A 203 28.83 -2.51 3.69
N LYS A 204 29.82 -1.69 4.02
CA LYS A 204 29.74 -0.23 3.97
C LYS A 204 29.64 0.29 2.53
N ARG A 205 28.41 0.58 2.08
CA ARG A 205 28.18 1.62 1.08
C ARG A 205 27.41 2.77 1.75
N VAL A 206 28.19 3.70 2.28
CA VAL A 206 27.66 4.87 3.02
C VAL A 206 26.70 5.72 2.15
N GLN A 207 26.77 5.64 0.83
CA GLN A 207 25.87 6.40 -0.07
C GLN A 207 24.43 5.88 -0.03
N ASP A 208 24.22 4.56 0.08
CA ASP A 208 22.89 3.95 0.06
C ASP A 208 22.16 4.18 1.37
N VAL A 209 22.91 4.20 2.48
CA VAL A 209 22.36 4.47 3.82
C VAL A 209 21.86 5.90 3.98
N LYS A 210 22.47 6.88 3.29
CA LYS A 210 22.05 8.30 3.39
C LYS A 210 20.59 8.51 2.97
N GLY A 211 20.18 7.89 1.87
CA GLY A 211 18.79 8.00 1.40
C GLY A 211 17.77 7.44 2.39
N ILE A 212 18.11 6.32 3.04
CA ILE A 212 17.26 5.69 4.06
C ILE A 212 17.23 6.54 5.32
N ILE A 213 18.37 7.12 5.75
CA ILE A 213 18.42 8.05 6.88
C ILE A 213 17.58 9.31 6.64
N VAL A 214 17.65 9.88 5.43
CA VAL A 214 16.80 11.04 5.07
C VAL A 214 15.32 10.68 5.17
N LEU A 215 14.93 9.49 4.70
CA LEU A 215 13.55 9.00 4.79
C LEU A 215 13.15 8.78 6.25
N GLU A 216 14.02 8.22 7.08
CA GLU A 216 13.77 8.03 8.52
C GLU A 216 13.55 9.37 9.24
N ILE A 217 14.42 10.35 9.01
CA ILE A 217 14.26 11.70 9.57
C ILE A 217 12.92 12.31 9.13
N PHE A 218 12.57 12.15 7.85
CA PHE A 218 11.31 12.64 7.32
C PHE A 218 10.11 11.96 7.97
N SER A 219 10.14 10.64 8.17
CA SER A 219 9.08 9.88 8.86
C SER A 219 8.91 10.35 10.31
N ILE A 220 10.02 10.57 11.04
CA ILE A 220 10.00 11.10 12.41
C ILE A 220 9.42 12.51 12.44
N MET A 221 9.81 13.39 11.51
CA MET A 221 9.27 14.74 11.41
C MET A 221 7.75 14.71 11.15
N MET A 222 7.29 13.87 10.24
CA MET A 222 5.87 13.73 9.92
C MET A 222 5.07 13.16 11.09
N PHE A 223 5.63 12.21 11.84
CA PHE A 223 5.05 11.73 13.09
C PHE A 223 4.94 12.86 14.12
N GLY A 224 5.98 13.69 14.24
CA GLY A 224 5.96 14.89 15.11
C GLY A 224 4.84 15.88 14.73
N VAL A 225 4.63 16.11 13.43
CA VAL A 225 3.52 16.97 12.95
C VAL A 225 2.16 16.41 13.37
N MET A 226 1.95 15.10 13.22
CA MET A 226 0.72 14.45 13.69
C MET A 226 0.57 14.58 15.21
N TRP A 227 1.65 14.33 15.95
CA TRP A 227 1.67 14.43 17.44
C TRP A 227 1.30 15.83 17.92
N MET A 228 1.68 16.87 17.18
CA MET A 228 1.38 18.26 17.50
C MET A 228 -0.08 18.67 17.17
N SER A 229 -0.86 17.83 16.50
CA SER A 229 -2.25 18.16 16.20
C SER A 229 -3.09 18.18 17.48
N PRO A 230 -3.96 19.20 17.67
CA PRO A 230 -4.82 19.30 18.87
C PRO A 230 -5.65 18.05 19.09
N GLY A 231 -6.25 17.51 18.02
CA GLY A 231 -7.10 16.33 18.10
C GLY A 231 -6.34 15.03 18.46
N TYR A 232 -5.02 15.01 18.39
CA TYR A 232 -4.20 13.90 18.88
C TYR A 232 -3.85 14.06 20.36
N GLN A 233 -3.63 15.29 20.81
CA GLN A 233 -3.25 15.59 22.21
C GLN A 233 -4.42 15.44 23.17
N ASP A 234 -5.65 15.64 22.72
CA ASP A 234 -6.87 15.55 23.53
C ASP A 234 -7.37 14.10 23.73
N ARG A 235 -6.63 13.09 23.29
CA ARG A 235 -6.91 11.66 23.46
C ARG A 235 -6.10 11.02 24.57
#